data_483bd9cef6c8d126b9c4218785498b3a
#
_entry.id   483bd9cef6c8d126b9c4218785498b3a
#
_cell.length_a   1.000
_cell.length_b   1.000
_cell.length_c   1.000
_cell.angle_alpha   90.00
_cell.angle_beta   90.00
_cell.angle_gamma   90.00
#
_symmetry.space_group_name_H-M   'P 1'
#
loop_
_entity.id
_entity.type
_entity.pdbx_description
1 polymer ?
#
loop_
_entity_poly.entity_id
_entity_poly.type
_entity_poly.pdbx_seq_one_letter_code
_entity_poly.pdbx_strand_id
1 'polypeptide(L)'
;MDFRAALEQLKAALQRPLPGAGAHRLTAPRPPRQWPAGFDQANIRHAAGLLLLFPVDDRAHIVLTVRADTLGRHGGQVSLPGGVVEPGETFEAAALREAQEEIGIASGPVRIVGALTPIDIPVSAFRLHPIVGAIDERPVMRPSDDEVAAILEVPVDRLLDPASLIETERLRIRHRFGLRSE
;
A
#
# COMPACT_ATOMS: atom_id res chain seq x y z
N MET A 1 -2.20 6.51 -19.77
CA MET A 1 -3.65 6.74 -19.58
C MET A 1 -3.85 8.18 -19.14
N ASP A 2 -4.83 8.88 -19.71
CA ASP A 2 -5.22 10.23 -19.30
C ASP A 2 -5.75 10.23 -17.84
N PHE A 3 -5.42 11.26 -17.06
CA PHE A 3 -5.78 11.32 -15.63
C PHE A 3 -7.30 11.37 -15.41
N ARG A 4 -8.02 12.20 -16.15
CA ARG A 4 -9.47 12.33 -15.99
C ARG A 4 -10.19 11.05 -16.38
N ALA A 5 -9.76 10.43 -17.49
CA ALA A 5 -10.29 9.15 -17.92
C ALA A 5 -10.01 8.03 -16.90
N ALA A 6 -8.80 7.99 -16.34
CA ALA A 6 -8.45 7.04 -15.27
C ALA A 6 -9.30 7.23 -14.00
N LEU A 7 -9.49 8.48 -13.58
CA LEU A 7 -10.29 8.81 -12.40
C LEU A 7 -11.76 8.40 -12.59
N GLU A 8 -12.37 8.69 -13.73
CA GLU A 8 -13.75 8.30 -13.99
C GLU A 8 -13.92 6.77 -14.10
N GLN A 9 -12.97 6.07 -14.74
CA GLN A 9 -12.99 4.60 -14.76
C GLN A 9 -12.87 4.01 -13.34
N LEU A 10 -11.98 4.57 -12.51
CA LEU A 10 -11.80 4.14 -11.14
C LEU A 10 -13.06 4.36 -10.29
N LYS A 11 -13.68 5.54 -10.38
CA LYS A 11 -14.97 5.84 -9.72
C LYS A 11 -16.05 4.84 -10.14
N ALA A 12 -16.19 4.59 -11.44
CA ALA A 12 -17.16 3.63 -11.95
C ALA A 12 -16.90 2.19 -11.49
N ALA A 13 -15.63 1.80 -11.39
CA ALA A 13 -15.22 0.49 -10.87
C ALA A 13 -15.54 0.33 -9.37
N LEU A 14 -15.32 1.38 -8.56
CA LEU A 14 -15.59 1.38 -7.13
C LEU A 14 -17.10 1.30 -6.79
N GLN A 15 -17.99 1.59 -7.74
CA GLN A 15 -19.44 1.41 -7.59
C GLN A 15 -19.90 -0.03 -7.83
N ARG A 16 -19.00 -0.93 -8.19
CA ARG A 16 -19.29 -2.35 -8.47
C ARG A 16 -18.62 -3.23 -7.43
N PRO A 17 -19.09 -4.50 -7.25
CA PRO A 17 -18.37 -5.46 -6.44
C PRO A 17 -16.93 -5.62 -6.94
N LEU A 18 -15.96 -5.35 -6.06
CA LEU A 18 -14.55 -5.52 -6.39
C LEU A 18 -14.16 -6.99 -6.44
N PRO A 19 -13.18 -7.40 -7.28
CA PRO A 19 -12.74 -8.79 -7.39
C PRO A 19 -12.07 -9.33 -6.11
N GLY A 20 -11.67 -8.44 -5.19
CA GLY A 20 -11.19 -8.76 -3.86
C GLY A 20 -10.10 -9.83 -3.83
N ALA A 21 -10.31 -10.89 -3.04
CA ALA A 21 -9.36 -11.98 -2.90
C ALA A 21 -9.02 -12.67 -4.23
N GLY A 22 -9.88 -12.57 -5.26
CA GLY A 22 -9.59 -13.05 -6.61
C GLY A 22 -8.43 -12.32 -7.25
N ALA A 23 -8.44 -10.99 -7.18
CA ALA A 23 -7.35 -10.14 -7.67
C ALA A 23 -6.08 -10.31 -6.82
N HIS A 24 -6.21 -10.34 -5.48
CA HIS A 24 -5.06 -10.50 -4.59
C HIS A 24 -4.26 -11.78 -4.88
N ARG A 25 -4.92 -12.88 -5.30
CA ARG A 25 -4.25 -14.14 -5.64
C ARG A 25 -3.33 -14.05 -6.86
N LEU A 26 -3.53 -13.09 -7.77
CA LEU A 26 -2.70 -12.92 -8.96
C LEU A 26 -1.26 -12.51 -8.61
N THR A 27 -1.09 -11.74 -7.53
CA THR A 27 0.20 -11.21 -7.08
C THR A 27 0.65 -11.75 -5.72
N ALA A 28 -0.14 -12.66 -5.12
CA ALA A 28 0.17 -13.25 -3.83
C ALA A 28 1.38 -14.21 -3.91
N PRO A 29 2.19 -14.29 -2.84
CA PRO A 29 3.25 -15.30 -2.75
C PRO A 29 2.71 -16.73 -2.90
N ARG A 30 3.50 -17.62 -3.49
CA ARG A 30 3.21 -19.07 -3.56
C ARG A 30 4.20 -19.86 -2.73
N PRO A 31 3.77 -20.71 -1.76
CA PRO A 31 2.38 -20.89 -1.32
C PRO A 31 1.80 -19.65 -0.63
N PRO A 32 0.46 -19.48 -0.61
CA PRO A 32 -0.19 -18.35 0.05
C PRO A 32 0.17 -18.30 1.53
N ARG A 33 0.38 -17.11 2.07
CA ARG A 33 0.57 -16.91 3.50
C ARG A 33 -0.75 -17.14 4.23
N GLN A 34 -0.69 -17.90 5.32
CA GLN A 34 -1.84 -18.20 6.17
C GLN A 34 -1.62 -17.65 7.57
N TRP A 35 -2.72 -17.36 8.26
CA TRP A 35 -2.68 -17.08 9.67
C TRP A 35 -2.10 -18.27 10.44
N PRO A 36 -1.31 -18.06 11.50
CA PRO A 36 -0.85 -19.15 12.35
C PRO A 36 -2.04 -19.96 12.90
N ALA A 37 -1.85 -21.27 13.06
CA ALA A 37 -2.87 -22.11 13.66
C ALA A 37 -3.24 -21.59 15.05
N GLY A 38 -4.55 -21.42 15.32
CA GLY A 38 -5.06 -20.88 16.58
C GLY A 38 -4.89 -19.36 16.75
N PHE A 39 -4.52 -18.63 15.69
CA PHE A 39 -4.47 -17.17 15.75
C PHE A 39 -5.85 -16.58 15.99
N ASP A 40 -5.98 -15.81 17.08
CA ASP A 40 -7.22 -15.09 17.40
C ASP A 40 -7.33 -13.85 16.50
N GLN A 41 -8.37 -13.81 15.67
CA GLN A 41 -8.63 -12.70 14.75
C GLN A 41 -8.94 -11.38 15.47
N ALA A 42 -9.31 -11.40 16.74
CA ALA A 42 -9.46 -10.19 17.55
C ALA A 42 -8.13 -9.44 17.75
N ASN A 43 -7.00 -10.12 17.55
CA ASN A 43 -5.67 -9.54 17.62
C ASN A 43 -5.16 -8.97 16.28
N ILE A 44 -5.99 -8.92 15.24
CA ILE A 44 -5.63 -8.27 13.96
C ILE A 44 -5.51 -6.78 14.22
N ARG A 45 -4.34 -6.23 13.90
CA ARG A 45 -4.12 -4.78 13.88
C ARG A 45 -4.53 -4.23 12.53
N HIS A 46 -5.12 -3.03 12.54
CA HIS A 46 -5.52 -2.35 11.32
C HIS A 46 -4.48 -1.32 10.89
N ALA A 47 -4.21 -1.30 9.59
CA ALA A 47 -3.40 -0.28 8.94
C ALA A 47 -4.20 0.30 7.76
N ALA A 48 -3.95 1.56 7.44
CA ALA A 48 -4.52 2.20 6.27
C ALA A 48 -3.40 2.72 5.36
N GLY A 49 -3.60 2.65 4.05
CA GLY A 49 -2.64 3.16 3.08
C GLY A 49 -3.34 3.95 1.98
N LEU A 50 -2.76 5.08 1.57
CA LEU A 50 -3.33 5.96 0.56
C LEU A 50 -2.86 5.59 -0.84
N LEU A 51 -3.78 5.09 -1.68
CA LEU A 51 -3.60 5.01 -3.12
C LEU A 51 -4.04 6.36 -3.70
N LEU A 52 -3.08 7.28 -3.85
CA LEU A 52 -3.34 8.62 -4.37
C LEU A 52 -3.16 8.68 -5.87
N LEU A 53 -4.22 9.02 -6.60
CA LEU A 53 -4.20 9.27 -8.04
C LEU A 53 -4.01 10.77 -8.30
N PHE A 54 -3.04 11.14 -9.16
CA PHE A 54 -2.75 12.52 -9.51
C PHE A 54 -2.20 12.64 -10.95
N PRO A 55 -2.29 13.83 -11.59
CA PRO A 55 -1.73 14.04 -12.93
C PRO A 55 -0.24 14.38 -12.90
N VAL A 56 0.51 13.82 -13.85
CA VAL A 56 1.81 14.34 -14.31
C VAL A 56 1.72 14.47 -15.82
N ASP A 57 1.83 15.66 -16.36
CA ASP A 57 1.63 15.93 -17.79
C ASP A 57 0.34 15.31 -18.34
N ASP A 58 -0.79 15.56 -17.65
CA ASP A 58 -2.12 15.02 -17.91
C ASP A 58 -2.25 13.49 -17.84
N ARG A 59 -1.19 12.77 -17.49
CA ARG A 59 -1.20 11.30 -17.34
C ARG A 59 -1.41 10.89 -15.88
N ALA A 60 -2.20 9.85 -15.69
CA ALA A 60 -2.49 9.30 -14.37
C ALA A 60 -1.24 8.64 -13.74
N HIS A 61 -0.90 9.08 -12.55
CA HIS A 61 0.15 8.52 -11.70
C HIS A 61 -0.39 8.16 -10.33
N ILE A 62 0.28 7.24 -9.65
CA ILE A 62 0.13 7.01 -8.21
C ILE A 62 1.45 7.24 -7.50
N VAL A 63 1.40 7.51 -6.20
CA VAL A 63 2.58 7.59 -5.35
C VAL A 63 2.80 6.28 -4.61
N LEU A 64 4.07 5.85 -4.55
CA LEU A 64 4.55 4.78 -3.67
C LEU A 64 5.76 5.31 -2.89
N THR A 65 6.00 4.73 -1.71
CA THR A 65 7.16 5.02 -0.87
C THR A 65 8.13 3.84 -0.87
N VAL A 66 9.41 4.13 -0.74
CA VAL A 66 10.46 3.15 -0.45
C VAL A 66 10.87 3.34 1.00
N ARG A 67 10.69 2.31 1.82
CA ARG A 67 11.02 2.38 3.25
C ARG A 67 12.52 2.51 3.48
N ALA A 68 12.93 3.39 4.40
CA ALA A 68 14.33 3.59 4.76
C ALA A 68 14.94 2.34 5.41
N ASP A 69 16.21 2.04 5.10
CA ASP A 69 16.93 0.87 5.62
C ASP A 69 17.25 0.98 7.11
N THR A 70 17.25 2.20 7.66
CA THR A 70 17.55 2.50 9.07
C THR A 70 16.58 1.88 10.07
N LEU A 71 15.38 1.50 9.63
CA LEU A 71 14.32 0.93 10.48
C LEU A 71 14.43 -0.59 10.74
N GLY A 72 15.57 -1.20 10.48
CA GLY A 72 15.98 -2.54 10.94
C GLY A 72 15.21 -3.74 10.37
N ARG A 73 13.95 -3.61 10.01
CA ARG A 73 13.13 -4.62 9.31
C ARG A 73 12.38 -3.98 8.17
N HIS A 74 12.42 -4.65 7.00
CA HIS A 74 11.70 -4.21 5.80
C HIS A 74 12.28 -2.98 5.07
N GLY A 75 13.55 -2.63 5.26
CA GLY A 75 14.24 -1.62 4.46
C GLY A 75 14.16 -1.94 2.96
N GLY A 76 14.03 -0.91 2.13
CA GLY A 76 13.87 -1.05 0.69
C GLY A 76 12.50 -1.58 0.23
N GLN A 77 11.56 -1.84 1.14
CA GLN A 77 10.21 -2.28 0.75
C GLN A 77 9.44 -1.12 0.11
N VAL A 78 8.79 -1.41 -1.03
CA VAL A 78 7.88 -0.49 -1.71
C VAL A 78 6.47 -0.71 -1.19
N SER A 79 5.78 0.38 -0.82
CA SER A 79 4.41 0.36 -0.30
C SER A 79 3.62 1.60 -0.70
N LEU A 80 2.31 1.58 -0.47
CA LEU A 80 1.53 2.82 -0.37
C LEU A 80 2.02 3.62 0.85
N PRO A 81 2.02 4.96 0.82
CA PRO A 81 2.15 5.73 2.04
C PRO A 81 1.04 5.33 3.01
N GLY A 82 1.40 5.03 4.27
CA GLY A 82 0.41 4.52 5.21
C GLY A 82 1.00 3.80 6.41
N GLY A 83 0.20 3.64 7.45
CA GLY A 83 0.60 3.05 8.71
C GLY A 83 -0.55 2.56 9.58
N VAL A 84 -0.32 2.52 10.88
CA VAL A 84 -1.26 1.97 11.86
C VAL A 84 -2.44 2.94 12.07
N VAL A 85 -3.64 2.38 12.11
CA VAL A 85 -4.85 3.14 12.49
C VAL A 85 -4.87 3.35 13.99
N GLU A 86 -4.98 4.58 14.44
CA GLU A 86 -5.04 4.94 15.85
C GLU A 86 -6.44 4.74 16.46
N PRO A 87 -6.56 4.57 17.79
CA PRO A 87 -7.85 4.41 18.44
C PRO A 87 -8.79 5.59 18.16
N GLY A 88 -9.99 5.28 17.62
CA GLY A 88 -11.01 6.28 17.28
C GLY A 88 -10.82 6.95 15.91
N GLU A 89 -9.77 6.62 15.18
CA GLU A 89 -9.51 7.12 13.84
C GLU A 89 -10.25 6.30 12.77
N THR A 90 -10.73 6.95 11.70
CA THR A 90 -11.23 6.23 10.53
C THR A 90 -10.07 5.80 9.62
N PHE A 91 -10.30 4.82 8.74
CA PHE A 91 -9.26 4.37 7.80
C PHE A 91 -8.83 5.48 6.85
N GLU A 92 -9.77 6.34 6.44
CA GLU A 92 -9.50 7.50 5.59
C GLU A 92 -8.63 8.53 6.31
N ALA A 93 -8.94 8.82 7.57
CA ALA A 93 -8.16 9.75 8.38
C ALA A 93 -6.74 9.24 8.59
N ALA A 94 -6.58 7.96 8.95
CA ALA A 94 -5.28 7.32 9.09
C ALA A 94 -4.44 7.38 7.81
N ALA A 95 -5.04 7.03 6.67
CA ALA A 95 -4.34 7.06 5.38
C ALA A 95 -3.88 8.48 5.00
N LEU A 96 -4.68 9.50 5.29
CA LEU A 96 -4.33 10.90 5.03
C LEU A 96 -3.25 11.42 5.99
N ARG A 97 -3.35 11.10 7.29
CA ARG A 97 -2.35 11.47 8.31
C ARG A 97 -0.99 10.88 7.97
N GLU A 98 -0.94 9.59 7.72
CA GLU A 98 0.30 8.89 7.37
C GLU A 98 0.93 9.43 6.07
N ALA A 99 0.12 9.73 5.04
CA ALA A 99 0.62 10.34 3.82
C ALA A 99 1.18 11.74 4.06
N GLN A 100 0.61 12.50 4.99
CA GLN A 100 1.14 13.81 5.38
C GLN A 100 2.47 13.65 6.14
N GLU A 101 2.58 12.69 7.04
CA GLU A 101 3.77 12.42 7.84
C GLU A 101 4.92 11.87 6.99
N GLU A 102 4.65 10.89 6.13
CA GLU A 102 5.65 10.20 5.32
C GLU A 102 6.14 10.99 4.10
N ILE A 103 5.21 11.69 3.41
CA ILE A 103 5.52 12.34 2.12
C ILE A 103 5.06 13.80 2.01
N GLY A 104 4.57 14.41 3.08
CA GLY A 104 4.24 15.83 3.15
C GLY A 104 2.99 16.26 2.38
N ILE A 105 2.12 15.34 1.98
CA ILE A 105 0.88 15.68 1.26
C ILE A 105 -0.15 16.23 2.24
N ALA A 106 -0.56 17.50 2.03
CA ALA A 106 -1.66 18.07 2.78
C ALA A 106 -2.98 17.34 2.51
N SER A 107 -3.72 17.00 3.55
CA SER A 107 -5.00 16.26 3.43
C SER A 107 -6.13 17.06 2.75
N GLY A 108 -6.15 18.38 2.90
CA GLY A 108 -7.23 19.24 2.41
C GLY A 108 -7.54 19.13 0.91
N PRO A 109 -6.56 19.10 0.00
CA PRO A 109 -6.81 18.94 -1.43
C PRO A 109 -7.16 17.50 -1.87
N VAL A 110 -6.95 16.49 -1.02
CA VAL A 110 -7.21 15.10 -1.38
C VAL A 110 -8.70 14.79 -1.25
N ARG A 111 -9.30 14.40 -2.35
CA ARG A 111 -10.68 13.89 -2.35
C ARG A 111 -10.67 12.38 -2.22
N ILE A 112 -11.30 11.85 -1.17
CA ILE A 112 -11.51 10.40 -1.04
C ILE A 112 -12.51 9.95 -2.11
N VAL A 113 -12.13 8.95 -2.88
CA VAL A 113 -12.92 8.37 -3.99
C VAL A 113 -13.59 7.07 -3.54
N GLY A 114 -12.97 6.34 -2.63
CA GLY A 114 -13.47 5.08 -2.08
C GLY A 114 -12.37 4.25 -1.44
N ALA A 115 -12.60 2.96 -1.30
CA ALA A 115 -11.64 2.01 -0.74
C ALA A 115 -11.57 0.73 -1.57
N LEU A 116 -10.41 0.10 -1.61
CA LEU A 116 -10.26 -1.24 -2.17
C LEU A 116 -10.51 -2.31 -1.12
N THR A 117 -10.63 -3.57 -1.57
CA THR A 117 -10.77 -4.70 -0.65
C THR A 117 -9.58 -4.79 0.30
N PRO A 118 -9.79 -4.91 1.61
CA PRO A 118 -8.72 -5.05 2.59
C PRO A 118 -7.83 -6.27 2.32
N ILE A 119 -6.55 -6.14 2.65
CA ILE A 119 -5.52 -7.16 2.42
C ILE A 119 -5.01 -7.67 3.76
N ASP A 120 -5.16 -8.97 4.01
CA ASP A 120 -4.59 -9.61 5.19
C ASP A 120 -3.08 -9.83 5.02
N ILE A 121 -2.30 -9.47 6.05
CA ILE A 121 -0.85 -9.66 6.12
C ILE A 121 -0.51 -10.54 7.34
N PRO A 122 -0.69 -11.88 7.21
CA PRO A 122 -0.60 -12.80 8.36
C PRO A 122 0.74 -12.78 9.09
N VAL A 123 1.84 -12.47 8.39
CA VAL A 123 3.20 -12.46 8.96
C VAL A 123 3.44 -11.35 9.98
N SER A 124 2.63 -10.30 9.96
CA SER A 124 2.73 -9.15 10.87
C SER A 124 1.46 -8.91 11.66
N ALA A 125 0.46 -9.78 11.52
CA ALA A 125 -0.86 -9.67 12.13
C ALA A 125 -1.59 -8.36 11.77
N PHE A 126 -1.40 -7.87 10.54
CA PHE A 126 -2.09 -6.69 10.02
C PHE A 126 -3.17 -7.02 9.00
N ARG A 127 -4.18 -6.15 8.97
CA ARG A 127 -5.11 -5.98 7.85
C ARG A 127 -4.95 -4.57 7.32
N LEU A 128 -4.47 -4.47 6.07
CA LEU A 128 -4.33 -3.19 5.36
C LEU A 128 -5.63 -2.81 4.69
N HIS A 129 -6.07 -1.57 4.90
CA HIS A 129 -7.20 -0.92 4.26
C HIS A 129 -6.69 0.09 3.22
N PRO A 130 -6.67 -0.26 1.91
CA PRO A 130 -6.25 0.68 0.89
C PRO A 130 -7.37 1.69 0.62
N ILE A 131 -7.09 2.96 0.89
CA ILE A 131 -7.99 4.09 0.66
C ILE A 131 -7.60 4.74 -0.66
N VAL A 132 -8.58 4.99 -1.51
CA VAL A 132 -8.38 5.62 -2.81
C VAL A 132 -8.66 7.11 -2.70
N GLY A 133 -7.65 7.92 -2.96
CA GLY A 133 -7.74 9.37 -3.02
C GLY A 133 -7.39 9.88 -4.42
N ALA A 134 -7.83 11.10 -4.73
CA ALA A 134 -7.45 11.82 -5.93
C ALA A 134 -7.21 13.29 -5.66
N ILE A 135 -6.27 13.88 -6.39
CA ILE A 135 -5.97 15.30 -6.40
C ILE A 135 -5.82 15.76 -7.85
N ASP A 136 -6.30 16.97 -8.19
CA ASP A 136 -6.38 17.44 -9.58
C ASP A 136 -5.08 18.04 -10.10
N GLU A 137 -4.10 18.27 -9.22
CA GLU A 137 -2.80 18.82 -9.56
C GLU A 137 -1.70 17.88 -9.04
N ARG A 138 -0.53 17.92 -9.67
CA ARG A 138 0.64 17.18 -9.16
C ARG A 138 1.04 17.73 -7.80
N PRO A 139 0.99 16.92 -6.73
CA PRO A 139 1.33 17.39 -5.39
C PRO A 139 2.84 17.62 -5.25
N VAL A 140 3.21 18.61 -4.43
CA VAL A 140 4.60 18.73 -3.96
C VAL A 140 4.78 17.73 -2.84
N MET A 141 5.68 16.77 -3.03
CA MET A 141 5.98 15.71 -2.08
C MET A 141 7.41 15.84 -1.55
N ARG A 142 7.60 15.51 -0.28
CA ARG A 142 8.91 15.49 0.39
C ARG A 142 8.95 14.25 1.28
N PRO A 143 9.94 13.36 1.11
CA PRO A 143 10.07 12.22 1.98
C PRO A 143 10.41 12.67 3.40
N SER A 144 9.88 11.97 4.42
CA SER A 144 10.36 12.12 5.79
C SER A 144 11.74 11.51 5.92
N ASP A 145 12.67 12.23 6.57
CA ASP A 145 14.09 11.85 6.61
C ASP A 145 14.35 10.49 7.29
N ASP A 146 13.49 10.10 8.23
CA ASP A 146 13.67 8.90 9.06
C ASP A 146 12.97 7.65 8.53
N GLU A 147 11.90 7.79 7.73
CA GLU A 147 11.03 6.66 7.36
C GLU A 147 11.03 6.34 5.86
N VAL A 148 11.20 7.34 5.00
CA VAL A 148 11.06 7.21 3.56
C VAL A 148 12.38 7.50 2.85
N ALA A 149 12.99 6.47 2.27
CA ALA A 149 14.21 6.61 1.48
C ALA A 149 13.97 7.26 0.12
N ALA A 150 12.81 7.01 -0.49
CA ALA A 150 12.46 7.58 -1.79
C ALA A 150 10.94 7.60 -2.01
N ILE A 151 10.51 8.57 -2.80
CA ILE A 151 9.14 8.68 -3.33
C ILE A 151 9.17 8.26 -4.80
N LEU A 152 8.25 7.39 -5.19
CA LEU A 152 8.09 6.91 -6.56
C LEU A 152 6.76 7.42 -7.13
N GLU A 153 6.81 8.20 -8.20
CA GLU A 153 5.65 8.58 -8.99
C GLU A 153 5.49 7.58 -10.14
N VAL A 154 4.54 6.67 -10.01
CA VAL A 154 4.39 5.53 -10.92
C VAL A 154 3.24 5.79 -11.88
N PRO A 155 3.49 5.81 -13.22
CA PRO A 155 2.41 5.90 -14.21
C PRO A 155 1.47 4.70 -14.08
N VAL A 156 0.15 4.95 -14.06
CA VAL A 156 -0.86 3.88 -13.96
C VAL A 156 -0.72 2.88 -15.11
N ASP A 157 -0.32 3.33 -16.29
CA ASP A 157 -0.07 2.43 -17.44
C ASP A 157 0.95 1.34 -17.14
N ARG A 158 1.95 1.64 -16.31
CA ARG A 158 2.97 0.65 -15.90
C ARG A 158 2.38 -0.43 -15.01
N LEU A 159 1.45 -0.08 -14.15
CA LEU A 159 0.77 -1.06 -13.28
C LEU A 159 -0.19 -1.95 -14.06
N LEU A 160 -0.76 -1.43 -15.16
CA LEU A 160 -1.70 -2.15 -16.01
C LEU A 160 -1.02 -2.94 -17.13
N ASP A 161 0.27 -2.74 -17.36
CA ASP A 161 1.03 -3.47 -18.36
C ASP A 161 1.34 -4.89 -17.87
N PRO A 162 0.86 -5.95 -18.54
CA PRO A 162 1.18 -7.34 -18.16
C PRO A 162 2.68 -7.63 -18.13
N ALA A 163 3.49 -6.91 -18.93
CA ALA A 163 4.95 -7.07 -18.93
C ALA A 163 5.61 -6.57 -17.64
N SER A 164 4.91 -5.77 -16.84
CA SER A 164 5.38 -5.31 -15.53
C SER A 164 5.22 -6.37 -14.43
N LEU A 165 4.46 -7.45 -14.68
CA LEU A 165 4.30 -8.54 -13.74
C LEU A 165 5.47 -9.52 -13.88
N ILE A 166 6.38 -9.53 -12.89
CA ILE A 166 7.54 -10.41 -12.85
C ILE A 166 7.38 -11.41 -11.71
N GLU A 167 7.44 -12.69 -12.02
CA GLU A 167 7.49 -13.76 -11.02
C GLU A 167 8.96 -14.00 -10.61
N THR A 168 9.26 -13.90 -9.32
CA THR A 168 10.61 -14.12 -8.78
C THR A 168 10.60 -15.15 -7.66
N GLU A 169 11.59 -16.03 -7.64
CA GLU A 169 11.82 -16.92 -6.51
C GLU A 169 12.68 -16.22 -5.46
N ARG A 170 12.18 -16.18 -4.21
CA ARG A 170 12.96 -15.73 -3.05
C ARG A 170 13.35 -16.94 -2.21
N LEU A 171 14.63 -17.30 -2.21
CA LEU A 171 15.19 -18.28 -1.26
C LEU A 171 15.08 -17.72 0.16
N ARG A 172 14.29 -18.37 1.03
CA ARG A 172 14.29 -18.09 2.47
C ARG A 172 15.36 -18.96 3.13
N ILE A 173 16.50 -18.39 3.47
CA ILE A 173 17.45 -19.04 4.37
C ILE A 173 16.83 -18.99 5.77
N ARG A 174 16.34 -20.14 6.26
CA ARG A 174 15.97 -20.29 7.68
C ARG A 174 17.28 -20.50 8.45
N HIS A 175 17.75 -19.47 9.15
CA HIS A 175 18.73 -19.67 10.20
C HIS A 175 18.05 -20.49 11.32
N ARG A 176 18.30 -21.79 11.38
CA ARG A 176 18.07 -22.57 12.59
C ARG A 176 19.15 -22.14 13.58
N PHE A 177 18.77 -21.33 14.56
CA PHE A 177 19.56 -21.20 15.78
C PHE A 177 19.53 -22.57 16.47
N GLY A 178 20.62 -23.32 16.35
CA GLY A 178 20.84 -24.49 17.17
C GLY A 178 21.09 -24.03 18.60
N LEU A 179 20.11 -24.23 19.46
CA LEU A 179 20.36 -24.26 20.90
C LEU A 179 21.21 -25.50 21.16
N ARG A 180 22.49 -25.31 21.43
CA ARG A 180 23.31 -26.33 22.11
C ARG A 180 22.89 -26.29 23.59
N SER A 181 22.25 -27.35 24.03
CA SER A 181 22.16 -27.71 25.46
C SER A 181 23.50 -28.28 25.89
N GLU A 182 24.18 -27.65 26.82
CA GLU A 182 25.06 -28.31 27.77
C GLU A 182 24.34 -28.36 29.11
#